data_9b21c6e838ea89d065b23e2e8d422eae
#
_entry.id   9b21c6e838ea89d065b23e2e8d422eae
#
_cell.length_a   1.000
_cell.length_b   1.000
_cell.length_c   1.000
_cell.angle_alpha   90.00
_cell.angle_beta   90.00
_cell.angle_gamma   90.00
#
_symmetry.space_group_name_H-M   'P 1'
#
loop_
_entity.id
_entity.type
_entity.pdbx_description
1 polymer ?
#
loop_
_entity_poly.entity_id
_entity_poly.type
_entity_poly.pdbx_seq_one_letter_code
_entity_poly.pdbx_strand_id
1 'polypeptide(L)'
;MVSGLGVPAAIGKACEGRRLDPGVERVLFTLVANRALAPASKLAALEWAACDVHLPGVEDLGSDPQVFYRAMDFLLEADTAVQEHVFFAVANLLNIQVDVLLFDTTSTYFETEDDDGFRRYGKSKDHRPDRPQTVIGLAVTREGIPVRVWSWPGNAADTVVIRQVHDELRDWSLHRVLWVGDRGFASEQNRVHLQRAGGQVLFAEKLRGVSDNAAALARPGRYAVVTDSLHVKEVWVGDGASRRRFIIARNLSEAARDAATRGRHLERLKTELNALAGKSGDARLAAEGALLAHPVLRRYLVRRKGRLVIDTAADAAQLYKGLLDVERSFRDLKQVLELRPVYHRLEQRIRAHITLCYLALMLIRVAENATGLTWPVIARTMDRMHAGEFTGPAGRVTQRTETTSDQRAILRALHIPEPAILLDHDLSTQVTTAAQRSA
;
A
#
# COMPACT_ATOMS: atom_id res chain seq x y z
N MET A 1 13.89 -8.81 -14.07
CA MET A 1 12.69 -8.05 -13.65
C MET A 1 13.03 -6.59 -13.34
N VAL A 2 13.89 -6.28 -12.36
CA VAL A 2 14.24 -4.88 -12.00
C VAL A 2 14.77 -4.11 -13.21
N SER A 3 15.63 -4.69 -14.03
CA SER A 3 16.12 -4.07 -15.26
C SER A 3 15.01 -3.80 -16.29
N GLY A 4 14.02 -4.68 -16.40
CA GLY A 4 12.88 -4.51 -17.30
C GLY A 4 11.87 -3.44 -16.84
N LEU A 5 11.86 -3.09 -15.54
CA LEU A 5 11.03 -2.02 -15.00
C LEU A 5 11.66 -0.62 -15.17
N GLY A 6 12.82 -0.52 -15.82
CA GLY A 6 13.49 0.75 -16.03
C GLY A 6 14.08 1.37 -14.74
N VAL A 7 14.10 0.64 -13.62
CA VAL A 7 14.68 1.15 -12.35
C VAL A 7 16.15 1.53 -12.53
N PRO A 8 17.02 0.69 -13.13
CA PRO A 8 18.41 1.08 -13.40
C PRO A 8 18.52 2.31 -14.29
N ALA A 9 17.69 2.40 -15.33
CA ALA A 9 17.67 3.56 -16.23
C ALA A 9 17.17 4.82 -15.52
N ALA A 10 16.17 4.71 -14.66
CA ALA A 10 15.67 5.82 -13.85
C ALA A 10 16.75 6.36 -12.91
N ILE A 11 17.45 5.46 -12.21
CA ILE A 11 18.53 5.81 -11.30
C ILE A 11 19.72 6.37 -12.12
N GLY A 12 20.09 5.74 -13.23
CA GLY A 12 21.15 6.22 -14.12
C GLY A 12 20.89 7.65 -14.61
N LYS A 13 19.68 7.93 -15.11
CA LYS A 13 19.27 9.27 -15.52
C LYS A 13 19.30 10.28 -14.36
N ALA A 14 18.89 9.89 -13.17
CA ALA A 14 18.98 10.74 -11.98
C ALA A 14 20.42 10.98 -11.53
N CYS A 15 21.36 10.10 -11.92
CA CYS A 15 22.80 10.24 -11.70
C CYS A 15 23.50 11.15 -12.70
N GLU A 16 22.88 11.44 -13.85
CA GLU A 16 23.50 12.27 -14.90
C GLU A 16 23.88 13.66 -14.34
N GLY A 17 25.14 14.04 -14.53
CA GLY A 17 25.69 15.31 -14.03
C GLY A 17 26.05 15.35 -12.55
N ARG A 18 25.87 14.25 -11.81
CA ARG A 18 26.25 14.12 -10.39
C ARG A 18 27.54 13.30 -10.26
N ARG A 19 28.41 13.69 -9.31
CA ARG A 19 29.59 12.88 -8.92
C ARG A 19 29.14 11.76 -7.97
N LEU A 20 28.52 10.74 -8.50
CA LEU A 20 28.07 9.58 -7.73
C LEU A 20 28.95 8.37 -8.04
N ASP A 21 29.11 7.52 -7.04
CA ASP A 21 29.72 6.21 -7.21
C ASP A 21 28.90 5.40 -8.23
N PRO A 22 29.49 4.84 -9.29
CA PRO A 22 28.80 4.00 -10.25
C PRO A 22 28.04 2.83 -9.61
N GLY A 23 28.41 2.42 -8.39
CA GLY A 23 27.79 1.36 -7.63
C GLY A 23 26.44 1.71 -6.97
N VAL A 24 26.03 2.99 -6.90
CA VAL A 24 24.80 3.41 -6.20
C VAL A 24 23.55 2.68 -6.71
N GLU A 25 23.45 2.47 -8.01
CA GLU A 25 22.33 1.73 -8.62
C GLU A 25 22.27 0.29 -8.10
N ARG A 26 23.40 -0.40 -8.04
CA ARG A 26 23.48 -1.78 -7.53
C ARG A 26 23.16 -1.85 -6.03
N VAL A 27 23.60 -0.86 -5.28
CA VAL A 27 23.27 -0.72 -3.84
C VAL A 27 21.75 -0.54 -3.64
N LEU A 28 21.12 0.32 -4.42
CA LEU A 28 19.65 0.50 -4.38
C LEU A 28 18.91 -0.76 -4.84
N PHE A 29 19.41 -1.42 -5.89
CA PHE A 29 18.89 -2.72 -6.32
C PHE A 29 18.90 -3.74 -5.19
N THR A 30 20.02 -3.86 -4.45
CA THR A 30 20.15 -4.74 -3.30
C THR A 30 19.12 -4.42 -2.22
N LEU A 31 18.92 -3.13 -1.90
CA LEU A 31 17.93 -2.70 -0.92
C LEU A 31 16.49 -3.03 -1.31
N VAL A 32 16.15 -2.83 -2.59
CA VAL A 32 14.81 -3.15 -3.11
C VAL A 32 14.60 -4.67 -3.14
N ALA A 33 15.60 -5.44 -3.58
CA ALA A 33 15.55 -6.89 -3.59
C ALA A 33 15.42 -7.47 -2.18
N ASN A 34 16.24 -7.00 -1.24
CA ASN A 34 16.12 -7.38 0.17
C ASN A 34 14.72 -7.08 0.72
N ARG A 35 14.17 -5.90 0.42
CA ARG A 35 12.83 -5.54 0.89
C ARG A 35 11.75 -6.45 0.33
N ALA A 36 11.87 -6.92 -0.90
CA ALA A 36 10.90 -7.80 -1.55
C ALA A 36 11.03 -9.27 -1.10
N LEU A 37 12.24 -9.75 -0.86
CA LEU A 37 12.55 -11.17 -0.66
C LEU A 37 12.76 -11.55 0.80
N ALA A 38 13.50 -10.72 1.55
CA ALA A 38 13.87 -10.96 2.95
C ALA A 38 13.93 -9.64 3.71
N PRO A 39 12.77 -8.99 4.00
CA PRO A 39 12.73 -7.70 4.67
C PRO A 39 13.54 -7.69 5.96
N ALA A 40 14.52 -6.78 6.06
CA ALA A 40 15.45 -6.74 7.18
C ALA A 40 15.94 -5.32 7.50
N SER A 41 16.67 -5.19 8.61
CA SER A 41 17.42 -3.97 8.91
C SER A 41 18.55 -3.77 7.89
N LYS A 42 19.10 -2.54 7.79
CA LYS A 42 20.20 -2.27 6.85
C LYS A 42 21.46 -3.08 7.17
N LEU A 43 21.70 -3.36 8.46
CA LEU A 43 22.81 -4.21 8.86
C LEU A 43 22.59 -5.67 8.44
N ALA A 44 21.43 -6.23 8.74
CA ALA A 44 21.10 -7.59 8.32
C ALA A 44 20.99 -7.74 6.79
N ALA A 45 20.63 -6.66 6.08
CA ALA A 45 20.62 -6.66 4.62
C ALA A 45 22.02 -6.77 3.99
N LEU A 46 23.08 -6.27 4.67
CA LEU A 46 24.46 -6.51 4.26
C LEU A 46 24.85 -7.98 4.39
N GLU A 47 24.54 -8.58 5.53
CA GLU A 47 24.80 -10.01 5.77
C GLU A 47 24.04 -10.89 4.75
N TRP A 48 22.75 -10.60 4.54
CA TRP A 48 21.93 -11.26 3.53
C TRP A 48 22.54 -11.16 2.12
N ALA A 49 23.03 -9.97 1.73
CA ALA A 49 23.64 -9.76 0.43
C ALA A 49 24.96 -10.51 0.25
N ALA A 50 25.73 -10.64 1.34
CA ALA A 50 27.01 -11.32 1.33
C ALA A 50 26.93 -12.85 1.40
N CYS A 51 25.91 -13.37 2.12
CA CYS A 51 25.87 -14.79 2.50
C CYS A 51 24.72 -15.58 1.86
N ASP A 52 23.57 -14.96 1.62
CA ASP A 52 22.33 -15.69 1.33
C ASP A 52 21.93 -15.64 -0.13
N VAL A 53 22.45 -14.70 -0.91
CA VAL A 53 22.02 -14.47 -2.29
C VAL A 53 23.18 -14.18 -3.25
N HIS A 54 23.00 -14.60 -4.48
CA HIS A 54 23.84 -14.15 -5.59
C HIS A 54 23.17 -12.95 -6.29
N LEU A 55 23.77 -11.78 -6.17
CA LEU A 55 23.26 -10.53 -6.76
C LEU A 55 24.11 -10.18 -8.00
N PRO A 56 23.54 -10.29 -9.22
CA PRO A 56 24.30 -9.98 -10.44
C PRO A 56 24.83 -8.55 -10.45
N GLY A 57 26.13 -8.40 -10.70
CA GLY A 57 26.81 -7.10 -10.73
C GLY A 57 27.03 -6.44 -9.36
N VAL A 58 26.93 -7.22 -8.29
CA VAL A 58 27.31 -6.84 -6.93
C VAL A 58 28.39 -7.79 -6.46
N GLU A 59 29.65 -7.33 -6.50
CA GLU A 59 30.79 -8.16 -6.10
C GLU A 59 31.04 -8.10 -4.60
N ASP A 60 31.11 -6.89 -4.04
CA ASP A 60 31.28 -6.64 -2.62
C ASP A 60 30.66 -5.28 -2.22
N LEU A 61 29.80 -5.29 -1.24
CA LEU A 61 29.23 -4.07 -0.64
C LEU A 61 30.04 -3.57 0.56
N GLY A 62 31.05 -4.33 0.98
CA GLY A 62 31.78 -4.09 2.21
C GLY A 62 30.95 -4.37 3.48
N SER A 63 31.55 -4.12 4.63
CA SER A 63 30.91 -4.37 5.94
C SER A 63 30.28 -3.08 6.56
N ASP A 64 30.42 -1.93 5.90
CA ASP A 64 29.93 -0.65 6.43
C ASP A 64 28.50 -0.34 5.95
N PRO A 65 27.47 -0.34 6.81
CA PRO A 65 26.09 -0.03 6.44
C PRO A 65 25.91 1.41 5.91
N GLN A 66 26.93 2.28 6.02
CA GLN A 66 26.86 3.63 5.47
C GLN A 66 26.70 3.65 3.93
N VAL A 67 27.10 2.58 3.24
CA VAL A 67 26.86 2.43 1.80
C VAL A 67 25.36 2.48 1.49
N PHE A 68 24.54 1.79 2.27
CA PHE A 68 23.06 1.82 2.12
C PHE A 68 22.48 3.18 2.48
N TYR A 69 22.98 3.81 3.53
CA TYR A 69 22.49 5.12 3.95
C TYR A 69 22.80 6.21 2.93
N ARG A 70 23.98 6.21 2.32
CA ARG A 70 24.32 7.15 1.24
C ARG A 70 23.44 6.92 0.01
N ALA A 71 23.17 5.67 -0.34
CA ALA A 71 22.26 5.34 -1.43
C ALA A 71 20.82 5.79 -1.17
N MET A 72 20.35 5.67 0.09
CA MET A 72 19.03 6.17 0.50
C MET A 72 18.94 7.70 0.45
N ASP A 73 19.99 8.41 0.86
CA ASP A 73 20.05 9.87 0.78
C ASP A 73 19.96 10.34 -0.68
N PHE A 74 20.68 9.67 -1.59
CA PHE A 74 20.56 9.89 -3.04
C PHE A 74 19.15 9.58 -3.58
N LEU A 75 18.55 8.44 -3.17
CA LEU A 75 17.21 8.06 -3.62
C LEU A 75 16.19 9.13 -3.25
N LEU A 76 16.32 9.74 -2.07
CA LEU A 76 15.43 10.82 -1.64
C LEU A 76 15.57 12.06 -2.52
N GLU A 77 16.80 12.47 -2.86
CA GLU A 77 17.03 13.60 -3.75
C GLU A 77 16.47 13.39 -5.16
N ALA A 78 16.44 12.13 -5.61
CA ALA A 78 15.94 11.73 -6.92
C ALA A 78 14.48 11.21 -6.89
N ASP A 79 13.82 11.23 -5.74
CA ASP A 79 12.58 10.52 -5.45
C ASP A 79 11.50 10.70 -6.54
N THR A 80 11.16 11.95 -6.86
CA THR A 80 10.13 12.25 -7.85
C THR A 80 10.48 11.71 -9.23
N ALA A 81 11.72 11.93 -9.69
CA ALA A 81 12.17 11.50 -11.01
C ALA A 81 12.24 9.96 -11.11
N VAL A 82 12.68 9.28 -10.06
CA VAL A 82 12.73 7.81 -10.01
C VAL A 82 11.32 7.23 -10.03
N GLN A 83 10.40 7.73 -9.21
CA GLN A 83 9.02 7.25 -9.17
C GLN A 83 8.32 7.45 -10.52
N GLU A 84 8.45 8.63 -11.13
CA GLU A 84 7.87 8.96 -12.44
C GLU A 84 8.39 8.02 -13.53
N HIS A 85 9.70 7.91 -13.64
CA HIS A 85 10.32 7.08 -14.69
C HIS A 85 9.96 5.59 -14.53
N VAL A 86 10.00 5.06 -13.31
CA VAL A 86 9.64 3.67 -13.02
C VAL A 86 8.17 3.42 -13.33
N PHE A 87 7.28 4.33 -12.95
CA PHE A 87 5.86 4.19 -13.25
C PHE A 87 5.61 4.14 -14.76
N PHE A 88 6.14 5.09 -15.54
CA PHE A 88 5.93 5.10 -16.98
C PHE A 88 6.59 3.91 -17.69
N ALA A 89 7.75 3.45 -17.23
CA ALA A 89 8.36 2.23 -17.75
C ALA A 89 7.46 1.00 -17.55
N VAL A 90 6.86 0.87 -16.36
CA VAL A 90 5.90 -0.21 -16.04
C VAL A 90 4.61 -0.05 -16.83
N ALA A 91 4.07 1.16 -16.92
CA ALA A 91 2.85 1.42 -17.70
C ALA A 91 3.03 1.05 -19.17
N ASN A 92 4.17 1.38 -19.76
CA ASN A 92 4.53 0.99 -21.13
C ASN A 92 4.70 -0.54 -21.24
N LEU A 93 5.42 -1.17 -20.31
CA LEU A 93 5.65 -2.62 -20.30
C LEU A 93 4.34 -3.41 -20.25
N LEU A 94 3.39 -2.97 -19.44
CA LEU A 94 2.10 -3.63 -19.25
C LEU A 94 1.00 -3.07 -20.16
N ASN A 95 1.31 -2.10 -21.00
CA ASN A 95 0.35 -1.40 -21.86
C ASN A 95 -0.86 -0.84 -21.10
N ILE A 96 -0.58 -0.19 -19.96
CA ILE A 96 -1.61 0.36 -19.06
C ILE A 96 -2.05 1.73 -19.57
N GLN A 97 -3.37 1.91 -19.74
CA GLN A 97 -3.99 3.22 -19.92
C GLN A 97 -4.57 3.68 -18.59
N VAL A 98 -4.01 4.75 -18.03
CA VAL A 98 -4.46 5.27 -16.73
C VAL A 98 -5.72 6.11 -16.92
N ASP A 99 -6.87 5.51 -16.73
CA ASP A 99 -8.18 6.15 -16.78
C ASP A 99 -8.78 6.36 -15.36
N VAL A 100 -8.30 5.59 -14.39
CA VAL A 100 -8.73 5.63 -12.99
C VAL A 100 -7.50 5.65 -12.08
N LEU A 101 -7.51 6.54 -11.10
CA LEU A 101 -6.57 6.56 -9.98
C LEU A 101 -7.33 6.35 -8.67
N LEU A 102 -6.98 5.28 -7.97
CA LEU A 102 -7.45 5.03 -6.61
C LEU A 102 -6.41 5.61 -5.65
N PHE A 103 -6.84 6.53 -4.79
CA PHE A 103 -5.96 7.15 -3.81
C PHE A 103 -6.49 6.95 -2.39
N ASP A 104 -5.61 6.53 -1.50
CA ASP A 104 -5.89 6.48 -0.07
C ASP A 104 -4.64 6.80 0.73
N THR A 105 -4.81 7.01 2.04
CA THR A 105 -3.74 7.23 3.00
C THR A 105 -3.76 6.15 4.08
N THR A 106 -2.59 5.88 4.64
CA THR A 106 -2.44 5.07 5.84
C THR A 106 -1.51 5.76 6.82
N SER A 107 -1.32 5.22 8.01
CA SER A 107 -0.28 5.68 8.93
C SER A 107 0.64 4.53 9.29
N THR A 108 1.87 4.87 9.66
CA THR A 108 2.80 3.97 10.34
C THR A 108 3.30 4.63 11.60
N TYR A 109 3.24 3.90 12.72
CA TYR A 109 3.68 4.40 14.02
C TYR A 109 5.14 4.02 14.30
N PHE A 110 5.74 4.71 15.26
CA PHE A 110 7.11 4.47 15.72
C PHE A 110 7.08 4.04 17.19
N GLU A 111 7.92 3.09 17.56
CA GLU A 111 8.10 2.65 18.96
C GLU A 111 9.03 3.64 19.71
N THR A 112 8.64 4.90 19.75
CA THR A 112 9.26 6.01 20.45
C THR A 112 8.18 6.94 20.96
N GLU A 113 8.54 7.87 21.85
CA GLU A 113 7.67 8.94 22.31
C GLU A 113 8.06 10.30 21.71
N ASP A 114 9.16 10.34 20.93
CA ASP A 114 9.67 11.57 20.35
C ASP A 114 8.77 12.11 19.23
N ASP A 115 8.27 13.32 19.41
CA ASP A 115 7.66 14.14 18.34
C ASP A 115 8.73 15.10 17.80
N ASP A 116 9.15 14.88 16.55
CA ASP A 116 10.24 15.65 15.92
C ASP A 116 9.76 16.52 14.74
N GLY A 117 8.46 16.74 14.67
CA GLY A 117 7.85 17.54 13.60
C GLY A 117 7.43 16.72 12.38
N PHE A 118 8.09 15.61 12.04
CA PHE A 118 7.68 14.66 11.02
C PHE A 118 6.98 13.42 11.63
N ARG A 119 7.60 12.82 12.64
CA ARG A 119 6.96 11.82 13.50
C ARG A 119 6.06 12.53 14.48
N ARG A 120 4.77 12.59 14.25
CA ARG A 120 3.81 13.35 15.07
C ARG A 120 2.65 12.50 15.54
N TYR A 121 2.12 12.84 16.70
CA TYR A 121 0.85 12.28 17.14
C TYR A 121 -0.26 12.76 16.21
N GLY A 122 -1.19 11.85 15.85
CA GLY A 122 -2.28 12.14 14.95
C GLY A 122 -3.34 11.04 14.94
N LYS A 123 -4.23 11.07 13.95
CA LYS A 123 -5.26 10.05 13.78
C LYS A 123 -4.64 8.74 13.30
N SER A 124 -4.37 7.83 14.22
CA SER A 124 -3.78 6.53 13.89
C SER A 124 -4.77 5.63 13.15
N LYS A 125 -4.38 5.19 11.95
CA LYS A 125 -5.07 4.14 11.20
C LYS A 125 -4.64 2.73 11.64
N ASP A 126 -3.62 2.65 12.51
CA ASP A 126 -3.12 1.41 13.13
C ASP A 126 -3.66 1.18 14.55
N HIS A 127 -4.61 2.01 14.99
CA HIS A 127 -5.18 1.97 16.35
C HIS A 127 -4.15 2.18 17.47
N ARG A 128 -3.06 2.92 17.20
CA ARG A 128 -2.00 3.31 18.12
C ARG A 128 -1.93 4.85 18.27
N PRO A 129 -2.97 5.48 18.85
CA PRO A 129 -2.96 6.93 19.08
C PRO A 129 -1.97 7.34 20.17
N ASP A 130 -1.43 6.39 20.91
CA ASP A 130 -0.42 6.51 21.95
C ASP A 130 1.02 6.67 21.40
N ARG A 131 1.20 6.59 20.10
CA ARG A 131 2.53 6.65 19.46
C ARG A 131 2.59 7.69 18.36
N PRO A 132 3.73 8.38 18.20
CA PRO A 132 3.96 9.24 17.04
C PRO A 132 3.99 8.40 15.76
N GLN A 133 3.54 8.99 14.69
CA GLN A 133 3.34 8.33 13.40
C GLN A 133 3.72 9.23 12.25
N THR A 134 3.76 8.69 11.05
CA THR A 134 3.78 9.42 9.79
C THR A 134 2.61 8.96 8.93
N VAL A 135 2.08 9.86 8.09
CA VAL A 135 1.02 9.55 7.13
C VAL A 135 1.66 9.18 5.80
N ILE A 136 1.18 8.11 5.18
CA ILE A 136 1.65 7.62 3.88
C ILE A 136 0.45 7.63 2.93
N GLY A 137 0.60 8.25 1.77
CA GLY A 137 -0.37 8.21 0.68
C GLY A 137 0.13 7.33 -0.45
N LEU A 138 -0.78 6.63 -1.10
CA LEU A 138 -0.50 5.77 -2.25
C LEU A 138 -1.58 5.97 -3.31
N ALA A 139 -1.15 6.27 -4.53
CA ALA A 139 -2.00 6.21 -5.71
C ALA A 139 -1.71 4.91 -6.48
N VAL A 140 -2.76 4.22 -6.90
CA VAL A 140 -2.66 3.01 -7.72
C VAL A 140 -3.60 3.09 -8.92
N THR A 141 -3.25 2.40 -10.01
CA THR A 141 -4.15 2.25 -11.17
C THR A 141 -5.28 1.29 -10.85
N ARG A 142 -6.23 1.12 -11.79
CA ARG A 142 -7.31 0.13 -11.72
C ARG A 142 -6.79 -1.30 -11.56
N GLU A 143 -5.63 -1.60 -12.15
CA GLU A 143 -4.97 -2.92 -12.09
C GLU A 143 -4.18 -3.13 -10.79
N GLY A 144 -4.23 -2.17 -9.88
CA GLY A 144 -3.50 -2.21 -8.61
C GLY A 144 -2.00 -1.90 -8.73
N ILE A 145 -1.55 -1.36 -9.86
CA ILE A 145 -0.15 -0.95 -10.05
C ILE A 145 0.09 0.38 -9.31
N PRO A 146 1.08 0.45 -8.41
CA PRO A 146 1.44 1.68 -7.73
C PRO A 146 1.88 2.77 -8.71
N VAL A 147 1.29 3.95 -8.61
CA VAL A 147 1.66 5.11 -9.44
C VAL A 147 2.73 5.93 -8.73
N ARG A 148 2.43 6.33 -7.49
CA ARG A 148 3.33 7.12 -6.66
C ARG A 148 3.00 6.95 -5.18
N VAL A 149 4.03 7.11 -4.34
CA VAL A 149 3.92 7.14 -2.87
C VAL A 149 4.31 8.52 -2.34
N TRP A 150 3.67 8.94 -1.28
CA TRP A 150 3.97 10.17 -0.53
C TRP A 150 4.07 9.87 0.95
N SER A 151 4.74 10.77 1.66
CA SER A 151 4.77 10.73 3.12
C SER A 151 4.69 12.13 3.71
N TRP A 152 3.90 12.29 4.78
CA TRP A 152 3.64 13.54 5.46
C TRP A 152 3.80 13.38 6.97
N PRO A 153 3.94 14.50 7.71
CA PRO A 153 3.86 14.47 9.17
C PRO A 153 2.61 13.74 9.68
N GLY A 154 2.74 13.06 10.82
CA GLY A 154 1.69 12.18 11.35
C GLY A 154 0.35 12.83 11.66
N ASN A 155 0.29 14.15 11.73
CA ASN A 155 -0.93 14.94 11.92
C ASN A 155 -1.52 15.50 10.61
N ALA A 156 -0.99 15.13 9.45
CA ALA A 156 -1.50 15.59 8.17
C ALA A 156 -2.96 15.14 7.98
N ALA A 157 -3.80 16.05 7.47
CA ALA A 157 -5.20 15.79 7.24
C ALA A 157 -5.47 15.30 5.81
N ASP A 158 -6.25 14.24 5.66
CA ASP A 158 -6.64 13.67 4.36
C ASP A 158 -7.20 14.72 3.39
N THR A 159 -7.97 15.69 3.90
CA THR A 159 -8.56 16.76 3.09
C THR A 159 -7.55 17.73 2.46
N VAL A 160 -6.34 17.81 3.00
CA VAL A 160 -5.29 18.71 2.49
C VAL A 160 -4.39 17.98 1.50
N VAL A 161 -3.98 16.76 1.85
CA VAL A 161 -2.97 16.01 1.07
C VAL A 161 -3.42 15.69 -0.35
N ILE A 162 -4.71 15.43 -0.59
CA ILE A 162 -5.21 15.06 -1.93
C ILE A 162 -5.02 16.19 -2.98
N ARG A 163 -5.05 17.45 -2.55
CA ARG A 163 -4.84 18.58 -3.47
C ARG A 163 -3.38 18.64 -3.92
N GLN A 164 -2.44 18.45 -3.00
CA GLN A 164 -1.02 18.34 -3.32
C GLN A 164 -0.76 17.18 -4.28
N VAL A 165 -1.30 16.00 -3.96
CA VAL A 165 -1.17 14.78 -4.79
C VAL A 165 -1.68 15.04 -6.21
N HIS A 166 -2.85 15.65 -6.34
CA HIS A 166 -3.43 15.98 -7.65
C HIS A 166 -2.53 16.94 -8.43
N ASP A 167 -2.03 18.00 -7.80
CA ASP A 167 -1.21 19.01 -8.46
C ASP A 167 0.13 18.40 -8.93
N GLU A 168 0.75 17.56 -8.13
CA GLU A 168 1.98 16.85 -8.50
C GLU A 168 1.77 15.81 -9.61
N LEU A 169 0.64 15.11 -9.64
CA LEU A 169 0.34 14.15 -10.72
C LEU A 169 -0.15 14.83 -12.00
N ARG A 170 -0.62 16.09 -11.92
CA ARG A 170 -0.90 16.91 -13.10
C ARG A 170 0.37 17.14 -13.92
N ASP A 171 1.51 17.32 -13.28
CA ASP A 171 2.80 17.48 -13.96
C ASP A 171 3.18 16.20 -14.72
N TRP A 172 2.71 15.04 -14.30
CA TRP A 172 2.82 13.77 -15.00
C TRP A 172 1.75 13.55 -16.08
N SER A 173 0.95 14.57 -16.40
CA SER A 173 -0.20 14.48 -17.32
C SER A 173 -1.32 13.52 -16.88
N LEU A 174 -1.35 13.12 -15.61
CA LEU A 174 -2.36 12.24 -15.01
C LEU A 174 -3.53 13.02 -14.37
N HIS A 175 -3.97 14.11 -14.96
CA HIS A 175 -5.02 14.96 -14.40
C HIS A 175 -6.42 14.68 -14.96
N ARG A 176 -6.52 14.12 -16.18
CA ARG A 176 -7.80 13.81 -16.84
C ARG A 176 -8.26 12.37 -16.57
N VAL A 177 -8.20 11.98 -15.32
CA VAL A 177 -8.54 10.62 -14.86
C VAL A 177 -9.71 10.68 -13.88
N LEU A 178 -10.35 9.56 -13.64
CA LEU A 178 -11.32 9.41 -12.57
C LEU A 178 -10.59 9.17 -11.23
N TRP A 179 -10.63 10.17 -10.36
CA TRP A 179 -10.09 10.07 -9.00
C TRP A 179 -11.09 9.34 -8.09
N VAL A 180 -10.66 8.23 -7.53
CA VAL A 180 -11.46 7.47 -6.56
C VAL A 180 -10.82 7.57 -5.19
N GLY A 181 -11.58 7.98 -4.19
CA GLY A 181 -11.09 8.15 -2.83
C GLY A 181 -12.14 7.92 -1.75
N ASP A 182 -11.67 7.73 -0.51
CA ASP A 182 -12.54 7.54 0.64
C ASP A 182 -13.24 8.85 1.04
N ARG A 183 -14.22 8.73 1.90
CA ARG A 183 -15.00 9.85 2.49
C ARG A 183 -14.14 10.90 3.20
N GLY A 184 -12.92 10.55 3.62
CA GLY A 184 -11.95 11.48 4.19
C GLY A 184 -11.58 12.61 3.25
N PHE A 185 -11.63 12.36 1.94
CA PHE A 185 -11.31 13.32 0.88
C PHE A 185 -12.52 14.10 0.36
N ALA A 186 -13.74 13.69 0.73
CA ALA A 186 -15.00 14.21 0.19
C ALA A 186 -15.37 15.59 0.78
N SER A 187 -14.60 16.63 0.44
CA SER A 187 -14.95 18.02 0.72
C SER A 187 -15.30 18.76 -0.57
N GLU A 188 -16.13 19.81 -0.47
CA GLU A 188 -16.49 20.63 -1.62
C GLU A 188 -15.24 21.27 -2.26
N GLN A 189 -14.33 21.76 -1.43
CA GLN A 189 -13.07 22.35 -1.89
C GLN A 189 -12.24 21.36 -2.70
N ASN A 190 -12.18 20.10 -2.27
CA ASN A 190 -11.44 19.07 -2.99
C ASN A 190 -12.10 18.72 -4.32
N ARG A 191 -13.44 18.60 -4.37
CA ARG A 191 -14.18 18.38 -5.63
C ARG A 191 -13.90 19.47 -6.63
N VAL A 192 -14.07 20.75 -6.23
CA VAL A 192 -13.80 21.89 -7.08
C VAL A 192 -12.35 21.92 -7.56
N HIS A 193 -11.38 21.59 -6.68
CA HIS A 193 -9.97 21.59 -7.04
C HIS A 193 -9.64 20.53 -8.10
N LEU A 194 -10.08 19.29 -7.90
CA LEU A 194 -9.83 18.20 -8.83
C LEU A 194 -10.58 18.37 -10.17
N GLN A 195 -11.77 18.96 -10.15
CA GLN A 195 -12.57 19.19 -11.36
C GLN A 195 -12.05 20.34 -12.22
N ARG A 196 -11.42 21.37 -11.63
CA ARG A 196 -10.86 22.53 -12.37
C ARG A 196 -9.87 22.13 -13.46
N ALA A 197 -9.13 21.03 -13.26
CA ALA A 197 -8.16 20.53 -14.24
C ALA A 197 -8.79 19.58 -15.30
N GLY A 198 -10.12 19.42 -15.31
CA GLY A 198 -10.82 18.50 -16.21
C GLY A 198 -10.86 17.06 -15.71
N GLY A 199 -10.44 16.81 -14.45
CA GLY A 199 -10.56 15.51 -13.79
C GLY A 199 -12.00 15.21 -13.36
N GLN A 200 -12.28 13.95 -13.10
CA GLN A 200 -13.53 13.47 -12.53
C GLN A 200 -13.27 12.91 -11.13
N VAL A 201 -14.27 12.92 -10.27
CA VAL A 201 -14.13 12.44 -8.89
C VAL A 201 -15.25 11.46 -8.54
N LEU A 202 -14.88 10.39 -7.85
CA LEU A 202 -15.78 9.43 -7.23
C LEU A 202 -15.37 9.27 -5.77
N PHE A 203 -16.03 9.99 -4.87
CA PHE A 203 -15.76 9.92 -3.44
C PHE A 203 -16.87 9.20 -2.70
N ALA A 204 -16.47 8.42 -1.71
CA ALA A 204 -17.41 7.92 -0.75
C ALA A 204 -18.02 9.06 0.07
N GLU A 205 -19.31 8.96 0.39
CA GLU A 205 -20.02 9.98 1.13
C GLU A 205 -20.46 9.49 2.50
N LYS A 206 -20.64 10.45 3.44
CA LYS A 206 -21.22 10.16 4.75
C LYS A 206 -22.71 9.92 4.58
N LEU A 207 -23.21 8.80 5.05
CA LEU A 207 -24.66 8.48 4.98
C LEU A 207 -25.53 9.39 5.86
N ARG A 208 -24.96 10.03 6.88
CA ARG A 208 -25.69 10.87 7.86
C ARG A 208 -25.10 12.27 7.95
N GLY A 209 -25.96 13.24 8.25
CA GLY A 209 -25.54 14.61 8.55
C GLY A 209 -25.29 15.51 7.35
N VAL A 210 -25.61 15.05 6.13
CA VAL A 210 -25.53 15.86 4.90
C VAL A 210 -26.88 15.81 4.20
N SER A 211 -27.47 16.96 3.93
CA SER A 211 -28.82 17.09 3.34
C SER A 211 -28.94 16.43 1.97
N ASP A 212 -27.93 16.63 1.11
CA ASP A 212 -27.92 16.09 -0.25
C ASP A 212 -27.85 14.54 -0.27
N ASN A 213 -27.12 13.94 0.69
CA ASN A 213 -27.00 12.49 0.81
C ASN A 213 -28.34 11.88 1.26
N ALA A 214 -29.04 12.54 2.19
CA ALA A 214 -30.38 12.13 2.59
C ALA A 214 -31.38 12.25 1.42
N ALA A 215 -31.33 13.34 0.66
CA ALA A 215 -32.12 13.55 -0.53
C ALA A 215 -31.84 12.48 -1.60
N ALA A 216 -30.56 12.12 -1.81
CA ALA A 216 -30.16 11.08 -2.75
C ALA A 216 -30.71 9.71 -2.36
N LEU A 217 -30.62 9.34 -1.08
CA LEU A 217 -31.14 8.07 -0.56
C LEU A 217 -32.65 7.96 -0.71
N ALA A 218 -33.38 9.07 -0.50
CA ALA A 218 -34.85 9.14 -0.61
C ALA A 218 -35.34 9.11 -2.07
N ARG A 219 -34.48 9.40 -3.08
CA ARG A 219 -34.88 9.39 -4.49
C ARG A 219 -35.32 7.99 -4.94
N PRO A 220 -36.49 7.82 -5.56
CA PRO A 220 -36.87 6.55 -6.17
C PRO A 220 -35.94 6.20 -7.33
N GLY A 221 -35.86 4.91 -7.67
CA GLY A 221 -35.09 4.43 -8.82
C GLY A 221 -34.86 2.94 -8.75
N ARG A 222 -34.63 2.33 -9.92
CA ARG A 222 -34.32 0.92 -10.05
C ARG A 222 -32.86 0.65 -9.72
N TYR A 223 -32.60 -0.42 -8.98
CA TYR A 223 -31.24 -0.94 -8.81
C TYR A 223 -30.89 -1.84 -10.00
N ALA A 224 -29.73 -1.57 -10.61
CA ALA A 224 -29.08 -2.45 -11.57
C ALA A 224 -28.20 -3.45 -10.83
N VAL A 225 -28.18 -4.69 -11.26
CA VAL A 225 -27.29 -5.75 -10.72
C VAL A 225 -25.94 -5.60 -11.38
N VAL A 226 -24.89 -5.43 -10.58
CA VAL A 226 -23.49 -5.40 -11.03
C VAL A 226 -22.85 -6.77 -10.82
N THR A 227 -23.07 -7.35 -9.64
CA THR A 227 -22.75 -8.74 -9.29
C THR A 227 -23.91 -9.31 -8.48
N ASP A 228 -23.90 -10.61 -8.20
CA ASP A 228 -24.93 -11.28 -7.37
C ASP A 228 -25.15 -10.60 -6.02
N SER A 229 -24.10 -10.02 -5.46
CA SER A 229 -24.14 -9.35 -4.15
C SER A 229 -24.17 -7.82 -4.23
N LEU A 230 -23.83 -7.21 -5.38
CA LEU A 230 -23.71 -5.76 -5.54
C LEU A 230 -24.75 -5.21 -6.50
N HIS A 231 -25.65 -4.40 -5.96
CA HIS A 231 -26.66 -3.67 -6.73
C HIS A 231 -26.38 -2.18 -6.63
N VAL A 232 -26.53 -1.45 -7.73
CA VAL A 232 -26.29 0.01 -7.77
C VAL A 232 -27.49 0.75 -8.33
N LYS A 233 -27.73 1.97 -7.82
CA LYS A 233 -28.75 2.89 -8.30
C LYS A 233 -28.12 4.25 -8.52
N GLU A 234 -28.32 4.83 -9.70
CA GLU A 234 -27.92 6.19 -10.01
C GLU A 234 -29.06 7.15 -9.71
N VAL A 235 -28.75 8.27 -9.04
CA VAL A 235 -29.68 9.36 -8.79
C VAL A 235 -28.97 10.70 -8.91
N TRP A 236 -29.75 11.74 -9.23
CA TRP A 236 -29.27 13.11 -9.33
C TRP A 236 -29.97 13.97 -8.28
N VAL A 237 -29.22 14.84 -7.59
CA VAL A 237 -29.72 15.76 -6.57
C VAL A 237 -29.21 17.16 -6.90
N GLY A 238 -30.06 18.18 -6.63
CA GLY A 238 -29.79 19.57 -6.93
C GLY A 238 -30.13 19.95 -8.40
N ASP A 239 -30.03 21.25 -8.70
CA ASP A 239 -30.38 21.84 -9.98
C ASP A 239 -29.24 22.69 -10.54
N GLY A 240 -29.18 22.84 -11.86
CA GLY A 240 -28.17 23.64 -12.54
C GLY A 240 -26.73 23.24 -12.18
N ALA A 241 -25.91 24.22 -11.83
CA ALA A 241 -24.49 24.00 -11.47
C ALA A 241 -24.29 23.25 -10.16
N SER A 242 -25.30 23.17 -9.28
CA SER A 242 -25.27 22.40 -8.04
C SER A 242 -25.71 20.95 -8.20
N ARG A 243 -26.11 20.55 -9.41
CA ARG A 243 -26.59 19.20 -9.69
C ARG A 243 -25.47 18.17 -9.53
N ARG A 244 -25.68 17.22 -8.63
CA ARG A 244 -24.72 16.16 -8.32
C ARG A 244 -25.26 14.80 -8.68
N ARG A 245 -24.36 13.96 -9.20
CA ARG A 245 -24.59 12.53 -9.48
C ARG A 245 -24.21 11.70 -8.27
N PHE A 246 -25.10 10.85 -7.81
CA PHE A 246 -24.86 9.89 -6.72
C PHE A 246 -25.04 8.47 -7.24
N ILE A 247 -24.11 7.61 -6.88
CA ILE A 247 -24.20 6.15 -7.08
C ILE A 247 -24.48 5.52 -5.71
N ILE A 248 -25.68 5.00 -5.53
CA ILE A 248 -26.08 4.31 -4.30
C ILE A 248 -25.81 2.82 -4.51
N ALA A 249 -24.80 2.31 -3.81
CA ALA A 249 -24.44 0.90 -3.82
C ALA A 249 -25.12 0.16 -2.68
N ARG A 250 -25.70 -1.00 -2.98
CA ARG A 250 -26.27 -1.95 -2.00
C ARG A 250 -25.57 -3.29 -2.15
N ASN A 251 -24.80 -3.65 -1.14
CA ASN A 251 -24.16 -4.96 -1.05
C ASN A 251 -25.01 -5.89 -0.19
N LEU A 252 -25.61 -6.91 -0.81
CA LEU A 252 -26.56 -7.81 -0.15
C LEU A 252 -25.89 -8.71 0.90
N SER A 253 -24.68 -9.18 0.64
CA SER A 253 -23.94 -10.03 1.57
C SER A 253 -23.48 -9.25 2.79
N GLU A 254 -22.99 -8.02 2.63
CA GLU A 254 -22.64 -7.15 3.76
C GLU A 254 -23.89 -6.72 4.54
N ALA A 255 -25.00 -6.42 3.86
CA ALA A 255 -26.26 -6.10 4.52
C ALA A 255 -26.75 -7.26 5.39
N ALA A 256 -26.61 -8.50 4.94
CA ALA A 256 -26.95 -9.70 5.72
C ALA A 256 -26.03 -9.88 6.94
N ARG A 257 -24.71 -9.69 6.79
CA ARG A 257 -23.74 -9.72 7.90
C ARG A 257 -24.01 -8.65 8.92
N ASP A 258 -24.30 -7.43 8.47
CA ASP A 258 -24.62 -6.30 9.34
C ASP A 258 -25.94 -6.54 10.09
N ALA A 259 -26.94 -7.08 9.41
CA ALA A 259 -28.21 -7.46 10.05
C ALA A 259 -28.01 -8.53 11.14
N ALA A 260 -27.21 -9.57 10.87
CA ALA A 260 -26.88 -10.59 11.84
C ALA A 260 -26.09 -10.03 13.04
N THR A 261 -25.13 -9.16 12.79
CA THR A 261 -24.33 -8.51 13.84
C THR A 261 -25.20 -7.59 14.70
N ARG A 262 -26.07 -6.80 14.05
CA ARG A 262 -27.06 -5.96 14.75
C ARG A 262 -28.01 -6.79 15.58
N GLY A 263 -28.52 -7.90 15.05
CA GLY A 263 -29.36 -8.84 15.79
C GLY A 263 -28.70 -9.27 17.09
N ARG A 264 -27.43 -9.69 17.04
CA ARG A 264 -26.67 -10.04 18.26
C ARG A 264 -26.54 -8.89 19.25
N HIS A 265 -26.29 -7.67 18.77
CA HIS A 265 -26.20 -6.49 19.64
C HIS A 265 -27.54 -6.14 20.27
N LEU A 266 -28.63 -6.25 19.53
CA LEU A 266 -29.98 -5.98 20.05
C LEU A 266 -30.41 -7.03 21.08
N GLU A 267 -30.12 -8.32 20.86
CA GLU A 267 -30.38 -9.37 21.84
C GLU A 267 -29.57 -9.16 23.14
N ARG A 268 -28.28 -8.84 23.00
CA ARG A 268 -27.46 -8.45 24.16
C ARG A 268 -28.05 -7.25 24.91
N LEU A 269 -28.44 -6.19 24.17
CA LEU A 269 -29.05 -5.02 24.78
C LEU A 269 -30.38 -5.33 25.47
N LYS A 270 -31.25 -6.19 24.93
CA LYS A 270 -32.47 -6.64 25.59
C LYS A 270 -32.14 -7.31 26.91
N THR A 271 -31.15 -8.21 26.93
CA THR A 271 -30.72 -8.90 28.16
C THR A 271 -30.22 -7.90 29.20
N GLU A 272 -29.36 -6.96 28.81
CA GLU A 272 -28.80 -5.95 29.71
C GLU A 272 -29.89 -4.98 30.24
N LEU A 273 -30.80 -4.55 29.37
CA LEU A 273 -31.93 -3.68 29.80
C LEU A 273 -32.92 -4.41 30.74
N ASN A 274 -33.16 -5.70 30.52
CA ASN A 274 -33.96 -6.51 31.44
C ASN A 274 -33.25 -6.66 32.79
N ALA A 275 -31.94 -6.86 32.81
CA ALA A 275 -31.14 -6.91 34.03
C ALA A 275 -31.13 -5.57 34.78
N LEU A 276 -31.28 -4.42 34.09
CA LEU A 276 -31.45 -3.11 34.71
C LEU A 276 -32.82 -2.96 35.46
N ALA A 277 -33.83 -3.67 35.03
CA ALA A 277 -35.16 -3.61 35.68
C ALA A 277 -35.13 -4.14 37.12
N GLY A 278 -34.21 -5.07 37.43
CA GLY A 278 -34.00 -5.60 38.78
C GLY A 278 -33.05 -4.78 39.67
N LYS A 279 -32.48 -3.68 39.15
CA LYS A 279 -31.54 -2.82 39.89
C LYS A 279 -32.17 -1.50 40.30
N SER A 280 -31.74 -0.94 41.44
CA SER A 280 -32.18 0.36 41.96
C SER A 280 -31.00 1.20 42.46
N GLY A 281 -31.21 2.50 42.68
CA GLY A 281 -30.21 3.42 43.24
C GLY A 281 -28.90 3.45 42.42
N ASP A 282 -27.79 3.55 43.14
CA ASP A 282 -26.45 3.68 42.52
C ASP A 282 -26.05 2.50 41.63
N ALA A 283 -26.47 1.28 41.97
CA ALA A 283 -26.22 0.10 41.17
C ALA A 283 -26.87 0.18 39.77
N ARG A 284 -28.02 0.80 39.66
CA ARG A 284 -28.70 1.06 38.39
C ARG A 284 -28.00 2.15 37.60
N LEU A 285 -27.61 3.28 38.25
CA LEU A 285 -26.91 4.38 37.61
C LEU A 285 -25.58 3.94 37.06
N ALA A 286 -24.82 3.15 37.82
CA ALA A 286 -23.54 2.59 37.35
C ALA A 286 -23.72 1.68 36.11
N ALA A 287 -24.71 0.81 36.10
CA ALA A 287 -24.99 -0.08 34.99
C ALA A 287 -25.52 0.66 33.73
N GLU A 288 -26.38 1.69 33.90
CA GLU A 288 -26.77 2.59 32.79
C GLU A 288 -25.56 3.35 32.23
N GLY A 289 -24.67 3.84 33.08
CA GLY A 289 -23.42 4.51 32.70
C GLY A 289 -22.50 3.60 31.87
N ALA A 290 -22.34 2.35 32.28
CA ALA A 290 -21.57 1.35 31.57
C ALA A 290 -22.11 1.07 30.15
N LEU A 291 -23.44 0.97 30.00
CA LEU A 291 -24.07 0.80 28.68
C LEU A 291 -23.90 2.01 27.78
N LEU A 292 -24.01 3.22 28.33
CA LEU A 292 -23.81 4.47 27.59
C LEU A 292 -22.34 4.73 27.26
N ALA A 293 -21.41 4.22 28.04
CA ALA A 293 -19.98 4.28 27.77
C ALA A 293 -19.53 3.23 26.70
N HIS A 294 -20.32 2.17 26.50
CA HIS A 294 -19.95 1.11 25.56
C HIS A 294 -19.93 1.61 24.10
N PRO A 295 -18.79 1.52 23.39
CA PRO A 295 -18.59 2.18 22.10
C PRO A 295 -19.56 1.75 21.00
N VAL A 296 -20.06 0.52 21.06
CA VAL A 296 -20.99 -0.05 20.08
C VAL A 296 -22.43 0.04 20.56
N LEU A 297 -22.73 -0.45 21.76
CA LEU A 297 -24.12 -0.59 22.26
C LEU A 297 -24.79 0.76 22.46
N ARG A 298 -24.05 1.82 22.85
CA ARG A 298 -24.60 3.18 23.00
C ARG A 298 -25.32 3.71 21.76
N ARG A 299 -24.94 3.21 20.57
CA ARG A 299 -25.52 3.65 19.28
C ARG A 299 -26.96 3.23 19.09
N TYR A 300 -27.39 2.21 19.81
CA TYR A 300 -28.72 1.64 19.74
C TYR A 300 -29.60 2.06 20.96
N LEU A 301 -29.10 3.00 21.79
CA LEU A 301 -29.77 3.41 23.00
C LEU A 301 -30.26 4.85 22.91
N VAL A 302 -31.47 5.09 23.34
CA VAL A 302 -32.06 6.42 23.52
C VAL A 302 -32.76 6.49 24.87
N ARG A 303 -32.76 7.68 25.51
CA ARG A 303 -33.48 7.90 26.76
C ARG A 303 -34.88 8.40 26.44
N ARG A 304 -35.93 7.62 26.81
CA ARG A 304 -37.34 7.99 26.72
C ARG A 304 -37.97 7.93 28.07
N LYS A 305 -38.66 9.01 28.51
CA LYS A 305 -39.32 9.12 29.82
C LYS A 305 -38.40 8.68 30.98
N GLY A 306 -37.13 9.11 30.97
CA GLY A 306 -36.15 8.81 32.02
C GLY A 306 -35.57 7.40 32.00
N ARG A 307 -35.95 6.52 31.06
CA ARG A 307 -35.45 5.14 30.93
C ARG A 307 -34.65 4.96 29.63
N LEU A 308 -33.61 4.13 29.69
CA LEU A 308 -32.91 3.68 28.47
C LEU A 308 -33.77 2.66 27.73
N VAL A 309 -33.95 2.91 26.42
CA VAL A 309 -34.68 2.01 25.51
C VAL A 309 -33.90 1.86 24.22
N ILE A 310 -34.19 0.79 23.46
CA ILE A 310 -33.59 0.56 22.15
C ILE A 310 -34.16 1.56 21.15
N ASP A 311 -33.29 2.24 20.40
CA ASP A 311 -33.67 3.13 19.31
C ASP A 311 -33.89 2.32 18.03
N THR A 312 -35.16 2.06 17.71
CA THR A 312 -35.56 1.33 16.50
C THR A 312 -35.34 2.13 15.21
N ALA A 313 -35.11 3.45 15.30
CA ALA A 313 -34.82 4.31 14.14
C ALA A 313 -33.33 4.31 13.73
N ALA A 314 -32.43 3.76 14.57
CA ALA A 314 -30.99 3.66 14.26
C ALA A 314 -30.68 2.64 13.16
N ASP A 315 -31.70 1.98 12.64
CA ASP A 315 -31.57 0.78 11.79
C ASP A 315 -31.22 1.01 10.32
N ALA A 316 -31.21 2.24 9.82
CA ALA A 316 -31.28 2.47 8.37
C ALA A 316 -29.93 2.78 7.67
N ALA A 317 -28.78 2.74 8.34
CA ALA A 317 -27.58 3.34 7.78
C ALA A 317 -26.29 2.51 7.89
N GLN A 318 -26.20 1.44 7.10
CA GLN A 318 -24.89 0.86 6.77
C GLN A 318 -24.88 0.33 5.35
N LEU A 319 -24.20 1.02 4.45
CA LEU A 319 -23.87 0.49 3.10
C LEU A 319 -22.73 1.33 2.52
N TYR A 320 -21.49 0.87 2.65
CA TYR A 320 -20.41 1.19 1.70
C TYR A 320 -19.13 0.37 1.99
N LYS A 321 -18.61 -0.32 0.98
CA LYS A 321 -17.20 -0.77 0.89
C LYS A 321 -16.81 -0.83 -0.58
N GLY A 322 -15.79 -0.08 -0.96
CA GLY A 322 -15.24 -0.10 -2.29
C GLY A 322 -13.93 0.64 -2.43
N LEU A 323 -12.84 0.13 -1.81
CA LEU A 323 -11.45 0.56 -2.07
C LEU A 323 -10.49 -0.61 -1.77
N LEU A 324 -10.87 -1.83 -2.19
CA LEU A 324 -10.16 -3.06 -1.84
C LEU A 324 -8.71 -3.11 -2.36
N ASP A 325 -8.42 -2.51 -3.53
CA ASP A 325 -7.10 -2.62 -4.15
C ASP A 325 -6.05 -1.72 -3.50
N VAL A 326 -6.44 -0.51 -3.07
CA VAL A 326 -5.56 0.36 -2.29
C VAL A 326 -5.34 -0.22 -0.89
N GLU A 327 -6.40 -0.72 -0.25
CA GLU A 327 -6.31 -1.40 1.05
C GLU A 327 -5.40 -2.64 0.98
N ARG A 328 -5.48 -3.41 -0.12
CA ARG A 328 -4.58 -4.55 -0.37
C ARG A 328 -3.13 -4.08 -0.51
N SER A 329 -2.88 -3.01 -1.26
CA SER A 329 -1.53 -2.47 -1.42
C SER A 329 -0.95 -1.97 -0.11
N PHE A 330 -1.73 -1.31 0.75
CA PHE A 330 -1.28 -0.95 2.10
C PHE A 330 -1.06 -2.14 3.02
N ARG A 331 -1.88 -3.18 2.89
CA ARG A 331 -1.68 -4.43 3.64
C ARG A 331 -0.34 -5.07 3.26
N ASP A 332 -0.04 -5.14 1.97
CA ASP A 332 1.21 -5.73 1.49
C ASP A 332 2.42 -4.88 1.87
N LEU A 333 2.33 -3.55 1.80
CA LEU A 333 3.37 -2.67 2.35
C LEU A 333 3.67 -2.94 3.82
N LYS A 334 2.64 -3.19 4.64
CA LYS A 334 2.79 -3.39 6.09
C LYS A 334 3.18 -4.81 6.48
N GLN A 335 2.67 -5.83 5.79
CA GLN A 335 2.77 -7.23 6.18
C GLN A 335 3.78 -8.02 5.33
N VAL A 336 3.81 -7.80 4.02
CA VAL A 336 4.69 -8.54 3.10
C VAL A 336 6.07 -7.87 3.02
N LEU A 337 6.08 -6.54 2.88
CA LEU A 337 7.30 -5.75 2.78
C LEU A 337 7.81 -5.27 4.13
N GLU A 338 7.13 -5.63 5.20
CA GLU A 338 7.48 -5.23 6.57
C GLU A 338 7.88 -3.74 6.66
N LEU A 339 7.01 -2.85 6.14
CA LEU A 339 7.22 -1.41 6.29
C LEU A 339 7.50 -1.03 7.75
N ARG A 340 6.97 -1.82 8.69
CA ARG A 340 7.20 -1.74 10.13
C ARG A 340 7.93 -2.97 10.65
N PRO A 341 8.78 -2.81 11.70
CA PRO A 341 9.11 -1.57 12.40
C PRO A 341 10.05 -0.66 11.58
N VAL A 342 9.82 0.68 11.67
CA VAL A 342 10.68 1.67 11.05
C VAL A 342 11.72 2.11 12.07
N TYR A 343 12.97 1.71 11.88
CA TYR A 343 14.09 2.00 12.80
C TYR A 343 14.79 3.34 12.51
N HIS A 344 14.42 4.02 11.42
CA HIS A 344 15.01 5.29 11.05
C HIS A 344 14.48 6.43 11.92
N ARG A 345 15.38 7.33 12.36
CA ARG A 345 15.04 8.50 13.18
C ARG A 345 14.96 9.77 12.35
N LEU A 346 15.78 9.91 11.30
CA LEU A 346 15.81 11.08 10.44
C LEU A 346 14.68 11.03 9.42
N GLU A 347 13.96 12.15 9.22
CA GLU A 347 12.89 12.29 8.23
C GLU A 347 13.32 11.81 6.84
N GLN A 348 14.50 12.24 6.37
CA GLN A 348 15.03 11.88 5.05
C GLN A 348 15.12 10.35 4.90
N ARG A 349 15.57 9.65 5.93
CA ARG A 349 15.70 8.19 5.92
C ARG A 349 14.38 7.46 6.03
N ILE A 350 13.42 8.04 6.74
CA ILE A 350 12.03 7.53 6.79
C ILE A 350 11.41 7.63 5.39
N ARG A 351 11.53 8.78 4.73
CA ARG A 351 11.01 8.99 3.37
C ARG A 351 11.65 8.04 2.37
N ALA A 352 12.97 7.95 2.33
CA ALA A 352 13.69 7.03 1.46
C ALA A 352 13.31 5.56 1.70
N HIS A 353 13.09 5.16 2.97
CA HIS A 353 12.62 3.82 3.30
C HIS A 353 11.21 3.54 2.73
N ILE A 354 10.31 4.50 2.80
CA ILE A 354 8.97 4.39 2.20
C ILE A 354 9.07 4.23 0.67
N THR A 355 9.95 4.99 0.03
CA THR A 355 10.20 4.87 -1.43
C THR A 355 10.79 3.51 -1.80
N LEU A 356 11.72 2.97 -1.01
CA LEU A 356 12.21 1.59 -1.22
C LEU A 356 11.09 0.55 -1.12
N CYS A 357 10.19 0.69 -0.15
CA CYS A 357 9.03 -0.20 -0.03
C CYS A 357 8.07 -0.05 -1.22
N TYR A 358 7.88 1.16 -1.73
CA TYR A 358 7.10 1.41 -2.95
C TYR A 358 7.72 0.71 -4.17
N LEU A 359 9.03 0.83 -4.37
CA LEU A 359 9.74 0.16 -5.48
C LEU A 359 9.61 -1.37 -5.38
N ALA A 360 9.73 -1.93 -4.18
CA ALA A 360 9.52 -3.36 -3.95
C ALA A 360 8.06 -3.77 -4.21
N LEU A 361 7.07 -2.96 -3.78
CA LEU A 361 5.66 -3.20 -4.07
C LEU A 361 5.38 -3.17 -5.58
N MET A 362 6.00 -2.25 -6.32
CA MET A 362 5.90 -2.19 -7.78
C MET A 362 6.36 -3.49 -8.42
N LEU A 363 7.52 -4.02 -8.02
CA LEU A 363 8.03 -5.31 -8.50
C LEU A 363 7.04 -6.44 -8.23
N ILE A 364 6.51 -6.51 -7.01
CA ILE A 364 5.53 -7.52 -6.60
C ILE A 364 4.28 -7.44 -7.48
N ARG A 365 3.72 -6.24 -7.69
CA ARG A 365 2.49 -6.08 -8.48
C ARG A 365 2.69 -6.45 -9.95
N VAL A 366 3.83 -6.09 -10.53
CA VAL A 366 4.17 -6.52 -11.89
C VAL A 366 4.27 -8.04 -11.99
N ALA A 367 4.93 -8.68 -11.01
CA ALA A 367 5.06 -10.13 -10.98
C ALA A 367 3.69 -10.82 -10.80
N GLU A 368 2.84 -10.35 -9.90
CA GLU A 368 1.50 -10.88 -9.67
C GLU A 368 0.60 -10.71 -10.92
N ASN A 369 0.61 -9.53 -11.54
CA ASN A 369 -0.19 -9.28 -12.74
C ASN A 369 0.26 -10.12 -13.94
N ALA A 370 1.56 -10.27 -14.14
CA ALA A 370 2.10 -11.05 -15.26
C ALA A 370 1.89 -12.56 -15.10
N THR A 371 1.96 -13.08 -13.88
CA THR A 371 1.88 -14.53 -13.61
C THR A 371 0.48 -15.01 -13.23
N GLY A 372 -0.39 -14.10 -12.75
CA GLY A 372 -1.68 -14.46 -12.12
C GLY A 372 -1.52 -15.15 -10.75
N LEU A 373 -0.30 -15.26 -10.22
CA LEU A 373 0.02 -15.87 -8.94
C LEU A 373 0.17 -14.79 -7.86
N THR A 374 -0.04 -15.16 -6.58
CA THR A 374 0.27 -14.27 -5.47
C THR A 374 1.76 -14.27 -5.15
N TRP A 375 2.28 -13.15 -4.64
CA TRP A 375 3.70 -13.02 -4.30
C TRP A 375 4.25 -14.14 -3.41
N PRO A 376 3.57 -14.58 -2.33
CA PRO A 376 4.07 -15.68 -1.51
C PRO A 376 4.25 -17.00 -2.29
N VAL A 377 3.45 -17.24 -3.33
CA VAL A 377 3.59 -18.42 -4.20
C VAL A 377 4.80 -18.24 -5.12
N ILE A 378 4.94 -17.07 -5.75
CA ILE A 378 6.07 -16.75 -6.62
C ILE A 378 7.38 -16.85 -5.83
N ALA A 379 7.47 -16.16 -4.69
CA ALA A 379 8.66 -16.14 -3.85
C ALA A 379 9.07 -17.56 -3.41
N ARG A 380 8.12 -18.36 -2.88
CA ARG A 380 8.39 -19.74 -2.45
C ARG A 380 8.86 -20.64 -3.60
N THR A 381 8.31 -20.46 -4.80
CA THR A 381 8.69 -21.25 -5.97
C THR A 381 10.10 -20.90 -6.44
N MET A 382 10.40 -19.59 -6.47
CA MET A 382 11.71 -19.10 -6.92
C MET A 382 12.81 -19.32 -5.87
N ASP A 383 12.48 -19.30 -4.58
CA ASP A 383 13.41 -19.55 -3.47
C ASP A 383 14.08 -20.94 -3.52
N ARG A 384 13.48 -21.89 -4.25
CA ARG A 384 14.07 -23.22 -4.49
C ARG A 384 15.19 -23.23 -5.54
N MET A 385 15.49 -22.09 -6.16
CA MET A 385 16.64 -21.94 -7.04
C MET A 385 17.85 -21.53 -6.21
N HIS A 386 18.71 -22.50 -5.93
CA HIS A 386 19.91 -22.29 -5.12
C HIS A 386 21.14 -22.11 -6.00
N ALA A 387 22.12 -21.38 -5.50
CA ALA A 387 23.47 -21.34 -6.04
C ALA A 387 24.43 -22.04 -5.09
N GLY A 388 25.31 -22.85 -5.61
CA GLY A 388 26.39 -23.51 -4.88
C GLY A 388 27.74 -23.01 -5.36
N GLU A 389 28.63 -22.70 -4.43
CA GLU A 389 30.02 -22.35 -4.72
C GLU A 389 30.91 -23.58 -4.51
N PHE A 390 31.70 -23.88 -5.52
CA PHE A 390 32.66 -24.99 -5.52
C PHE A 390 34.06 -24.41 -5.66
N THR A 391 34.89 -24.62 -4.65
CA THR A 391 36.30 -24.16 -4.63
C THR A 391 37.24 -25.33 -4.66
N GLY A 392 38.26 -25.27 -5.48
CA GLY A 392 39.28 -26.30 -5.65
C GLY A 392 40.60 -25.77 -6.18
N PRO A 393 41.61 -26.65 -6.41
CA PRO A 393 42.91 -26.25 -6.93
C PRO A 393 42.83 -25.54 -8.30
N ALA A 394 41.78 -25.78 -9.09
CA ALA A 394 41.55 -25.20 -10.40
C ALA A 394 40.87 -23.82 -10.36
N GLY A 395 40.47 -23.35 -9.15
CA GLY A 395 39.78 -22.09 -8.97
C GLY A 395 38.41 -22.24 -8.27
N ARG A 396 37.56 -21.26 -8.50
CA ARG A 396 36.22 -21.17 -7.91
C ARG A 396 35.15 -21.16 -9.03
N VAL A 397 34.06 -21.87 -8.80
CA VAL A 397 32.92 -21.92 -9.72
C VAL A 397 31.62 -21.78 -8.92
N THR A 398 30.76 -20.86 -9.34
CA THR A 398 29.41 -20.71 -8.79
C THR A 398 28.38 -21.25 -9.78
N GLN A 399 27.63 -22.26 -9.38
CA GLN A 399 26.65 -22.93 -10.22
C GLN A 399 25.28 -22.95 -9.54
N ARG A 400 24.22 -22.69 -10.31
CA ARG A 400 22.86 -22.83 -9.81
C ARG A 400 22.29 -24.24 -10.00
N THR A 401 21.25 -24.56 -9.23
CA THR A 401 20.42 -25.75 -9.43
C THR A 401 19.66 -25.69 -10.75
N GLU A 402 19.25 -26.81 -11.28
CA GLU A 402 18.40 -26.87 -12.47
C GLU A 402 17.06 -26.19 -12.22
N THR A 403 16.52 -25.54 -13.25
CA THR A 403 15.24 -24.83 -13.19
C THR A 403 14.09 -25.83 -13.30
N THR A 404 13.13 -25.76 -12.39
CA THR A 404 11.91 -26.58 -12.44
C THR A 404 10.92 -26.06 -13.51
N SER A 405 9.89 -26.85 -13.84
CA SER A 405 8.82 -26.45 -14.75
C SER A 405 8.10 -25.18 -14.29
N ASP A 406 7.81 -25.09 -12.99
CA ASP A 406 7.08 -23.97 -12.39
C ASP A 406 7.92 -22.69 -12.40
N GLN A 407 9.22 -22.80 -12.11
CA GLN A 407 10.17 -21.69 -12.22
C GLN A 407 10.27 -21.19 -13.65
N ARG A 408 10.37 -22.09 -14.65
CA ARG A 408 10.37 -21.70 -16.08
C ARG A 408 9.06 -21.03 -16.49
N ALA A 409 7.91 -21.47 -15.94
CA ALA A 409 6.63 -20.84 -16.22
C ALA A 409 6.60 -19.40 -15.70
N ILE A 410 7.08 -19.15 -14.49
CA ILE A 410 7.19 -17.82 -13.89
C ILE A 410 8.15 -16.94 -14.72
N LEU A 411 9.36 -17.44 -15.05
CA LEU A 411 10.35 -16.69 -15.84
C LEU A 411 9.79 -16.31 -17.21
N ARG A 412 9.09 -17.23 -17.88
CA ARG A 412 8.44 -16.93 -19.19
C ARG A 412 7.35 -15.89 -19.07
N ALA A 413 6.47 -15.98 -18.07
CA ALA A 413 5.41 -15.00 -17.85
C ALA A 413 5.96 -13.59 -17.59
N LEU A 414 7.15 -13.50 -16.97
CA LEU A 414 7.84 -12.26 -16.70
C LEU A 414 8.77 -11.81 -17.85
N HIS A 415 8.81 -12.53 -18.96
CA HIS A 415 9.75 -12.30 -20.08
C HIS A 415 11.21 -12.24 -19.61
N ILE A 416 11.59 -13.03 -18.61
CA ILE A 416 12.95 -13.12 -18.08
C ILE A 416 13.60 -14.37 -18.68
N PRO A 417 14.78 -14.23 -19.33
CA PRO A 417 15.53 -15.39 -19.81
C PRO A 417 15.93 -16.27 -18.62
N GLU A 418 15.96 -17.58 -18.87
CA GLU A 418 16.45 -18.51 -17.87
C GLU A 418 17.92 -18.17 -17.54
N PRO A 419 18.29 -17.99 -16.25
CA PRO A 419 19.67 -17.68 -15.89
C PRO A 419 20.62 -18.79 -16.34
N ALA A 420 21.85 -18.43 -16.67
CA ALA A 420 22.88 -19.44 -16.98
C ALA A 420 23.07 -20.40 -15.81
N ILE A 421 23.39 -21.67 -16.08
CA ILE A 421 23.69 -22.65 -15.04
C ILE A 421 24.95 -22.24 -14.30
N LEU A 422 25.97 -21.83 -15.03
CA LEU A 422 27.22 -21.29 -14.50
C LEU A 422 27.03 -19.80 -14.29
N LEU A 423 27.02 -19.35 -13.03
CA LEU A 423 26.75 -17.94 -12.65
C LEU A 423 28.04 -17.12 -12.63
N ASP A 424 29.12 -17.73 -12.11
CA ASP A 424 30.43 -17.09 -12.01
C ASP A 424 31.55 -18.14 -12.02
N HIS A 425 32.74 -17.78 -12.48
CA HIS A 425 33.92 -18.63 -12.40
C HIS A 425 35.18 -17.78 -12.36
N ASP A 426 36.08 -18.18 -11.46
CA ASP A 426 37.44 -17.64 -11.36
C ASP A 426 38.42 -18.82 -11.42
N LEU A 427 39.05 -18.96 -12.58
CA LEU A 427 40.00 -20.05 -12.84
C LEU A 427 41.42 -19.63 -12.43
N SER A 428 42.08 -20.48 -11.64
CA SER A 428 43.45 -20.22 -11.23
C SER A 428 44.39 -20.09 -12.45
N THR A 429 45.27 -19.10 -12.43
CA THR A 429 46.24 -18.77 -13.52
C THR A 429 47.09 -19.98 -13.93
N GLN A 430 47.26 -20.99 -13.07
CA GLN A 430 48.04 -22.21 -13.39
C GLN A 430 47.34 -23.12 -14.41
N VAL A 431 46.01 -23.16 -14.47
CA VAL A 431 45.25 -23.99 -15.42
C VAL A 431 45.30 -23.37 -16.83
N THR A 432 45.24 -22.04 -16.90
CA THR A 432 45.28 -21.31 -18.16
C THR A 432 46.63 -21.52 -18.89
N THR A 433 47.73 -21.63 -18.15
CA THR A 433 49.09 -21.85 -18.72
C THR A 433 49.24 -23.30 -19.20
N ALA A 434 48.58 -24.28 -18.63
CA ALA A 434 48.63 -25.68 -19.09
C ALA A 434 47.82 -25.89 -20.39
N ALA A 435 46.65 -25.25 -20.51
CA ALA A 435 45.80 -25.31 -21.71
C ALA A 435 46.48 -24.63 -22.93
N GLN A 436 47.20 -23.53 -22.72
CA GLN A 436 47.96 -22.86 -23.78
C GLN A 436 49.24 -23.59 -24.22
N ARG A 437 49.75 -24.54 -23.42
CA ARG A 437 50.91 -25.39 -23.80
C ARG A 437 50.50 -26.70 -24.49
N SER A 438 49.20 -27.03 -24.51
CA SER A 438 48.64 -28.22 -25.13
C SER A 438 47.92 -27.98 -26.45
N ALA A 439 47.84 -26.71 -26.91
CA ALA A 439 47.31 -26.28 -28.19
C ALA A 439 48.46 -25.81 -29.10
#